data_71ba2dcc2b5e1383e625114bdebe8943
#
_entry.id   71ba2dcc2b5e1383e625114bdebe8943
#
_cell.length_a   1.000
_cell.length_b   1.000
_cell.length_c   1.000
_cell.angle_alpha   90.00
_cell.angle_beta   90.00
_cell.angle_gamma   90.00
#
_symmetry.space_group_name_H-M   'P 1'
#
loop_
_entity.id
_entity.type
_entity.pdbx_description
1 polymer ?
#
loop_
_entity_poly.entity_id
_entity_poly.type
_entity_poly.pdbx_seq_one_letter_code
_entity_poly.pdbx_strand_id
1 'polypeptide(L)'
;FQAKKRVLVEVRTLIPDATEIIIAPTMKFRQWKIAAMNEKQFYVGSAVSEHVEILDRFTRIPVPDTPVMEAAKKDKNLSAFLSFSPVYRWEVDEYTDFYEVRFIDLRYRSNGHYPFVAVVQLDCDLNRISSYTGWVFSEKKLRKKLSILPG
;
A
#
# COMPACT_ATOMS: atom_id res chain seq x y z
N PHE A 1 -16.40 -16.05 12.80
CA PHE A 1 -15.74 -17.27 12.32
C PHE A 1 -16.31 -17.78 11.02
N GLN A 2 -17.58 -18.19 11.04
CA GLN A 2 -18.24 -18.71 9.86
C GLN A 2 -18.31 -17.68 8.74
N ALA A 3 -18.58 -16.43 9.08
CA ALA A 3 -18.67 -15.35 8.11
C ALA A 3 -17.34 -15.12 7.40
N LYS A 4 -16.23 -15.07 8.13
CA LYS A 4 -14.89 -14.91 7.54
C LYS A 4 -14.54 -16.07 6.61
N LYS A 5 -14.86 -17.30 6.99
CA LYS A 5 -14.62 -18.47 6.16
C LYS A 5 -15.39 -18.41 4.84
N ARG A 6 -16.64 -17.94 4.88
CA ARG A 6 -17.46 -17.78 3.66
C ARG A 6 -16.90 -16.71 2.74
N VAL A 7 -16.44 -15.60 3.31
CA VAL A 7 -15.77 -14.55 2.54
C VAL A 7 -14.51 -15.12 1.87
N LEU A 8 -13.72 -15.88 2.60
CA LEU A 8 -12.51 -16.50 2.04
C LEU A 8 -12.83 -17.44 0.87
N VAL A 9 -13.86 -18.26 0.99
CA VAL A 9 -14.32 -19.15 -0.09
C VAL A 9 -14.70 -18.33 -1.32
N GLU A 10 -15.44 -17.24 -1.13
CA GLU A 10 -15.86 -16.39 -2.23
C GLU A 10 -14.69 -15.71 -2.90
N VAL A 11 -13.73 -15.22 -2.12
CA VAL A 11 -12.50 -14.61 -2.68
C VAL A 11 -11.72 -15.63 -3.50
N ARG A 12 -11.59 -16.87 -3.03
CA ARG A 12 -10.90 -17.91 -3.79
C ARG A 12 -11.64 -18.31 -5.05
N THR A 13 -12.95 -18.15 -5.07
CA THR A 13 -13.75 -18.34 -6.29
C THR A 13 -13.49 -17.25 -7.31
N LEU A 14 -13.41 -15.99 -6.85
CA LEU A 14 -13.16 -14.85 -7.73
C LEU A 14 -11.70 -14.76 -8.19
N ILE A 15 -10.76 -15.19 -7.34
CA ILE A 15 -9.32 -15.13 -7.61
C ILE A 15 -8.72 -16.51 -7.32
N PRO A 16 -8.93 -17.49 -8.22
CA PRO A 16 -8.50 -18.88 -7.93
C PRO A 16 -6.99 -19.05 -7.77
N ASP A 17 -6.20 -18.18 -8.40
CA ASP A 17 -4.75 -18.21 -8.36
C ASP A 17 -4.13 -17.28 -7.31
N ALA A 18 -4.93 -16.80 -6.36
CA ALA A 18 -4.42 -15.93 -5.29
C ALA A 18 -3.35 -16.65 -4.47
N THR A 19 -2.21 -15.98 -4.32
CA THR A 19 -1.08 -16.45 -3.51
C THR A 19 -1.13 -15.93 -2.09
N GLU A 20 -1.84 -14.81 -1.88
CA GLU A 20 -2.04 -14.19 -0.58
C GLU A 20 -3.44 -13.62 -0.52
N ILE A 21 -4.14 -13.84 0.58
CA ILE A 21 -5.48 -13.27 0.83
C ILE A 21 -5.51 -12.77 2.28
N ILE A 22 -5.79 -11.48 2.44
CA ILE A 22 -5.94 -10.85 3.75
C ILE A 22 -7.38 -10.39 3.89
N ILE A 23 -8.05 -10.85 4.94
CA ILE A 23 -9.42 -10.48 5.26
C ILE A 23 -9.42 -9.90 6.67
N ALA A 24 -9.76 -8.63 6.79
CA ALA A 24 -9.77 -7.92 8.05
C ALA A 24 -11.17 -7.43 8.39
N PRO A 25 -11.60 -7.56 9.65
CA PRO A 25 -12.88 -7.01 10.07
C PRO A 25 -12.84 -5.49 10.05
N THR A 26 -14.01 -4.89 9.90
CA THR A 26 -14.20 -3.44 10.03
C THR A 26 -14.93 -3.13 11.33
N MET A 27 -15.16 -1.86 11.61
CA MET A 27 -15.97 -1.43 12.75
C MET A 27 -17.45 -1.80 12.59
N LYS A 28 -17.87 -2.14 11.37
CA LYS A 28 -19.26 -2.49 11.08
C LYS A 28 -19.45 -3.99 11.10
N PHE A 29 -20.59 -4.45 11.62
CA PHE A 29 -20.91 -5.86 11.75
C PHE A 29 -20.96 -6.54 10.37
N ARG A 30 -20.32 -7.70 10.26
CA ARG A 30 -20.24 -8.50 9.03
C ARG A 30 -19.71 -7.74 7.81
N GLN A 31 -18.86 -6.74 8.04
CA GLN A 31 -18.17 -6.07 6.95
C GLN A 31 -16.68 -6.32 7.06
N TRP A 32 -16.06 -6.58 5.91
CA TRP A 32 -14.67 -7.01 5.83
C TRP A 32 -13.94 -6.18 4.78
N LYS A 33 -12.69 -5.91 5.05
CA LYS A 33 -11.76 -5.38 4.04
C LYS A 33 -10.94 -6.55 3.50
N ILE A 34 -10.72 -6.54 2.18
CA ILE A 34 -10.02 -7.61 1.49
C ILE A 34 -8.86 -7.01 0.72
N ALA A 35 -7.69 -7.62 0.88
CA ALA A 35 -6.53 -7.37 0.03
C ALA A 35 -5.97 -8.72 -0.38
N ALA A 36 -5.85 -8.94 -1.67
CA ALA A 36 -5.38 -10.21 -2.20
C ALA A 36 -4.40 -9.97 -3.34
N MET A 37 -3.60 -10.96 -3.64
CA MET A 37 -2.69 -10.88 -4.78
C MET A 37 -2.47 -12.25 -5.41
N ASN A 38 -2.19 -12.23 -6.70
CA ASN A 38 -1.56 -13.33 -7.42
C ASN A 38 -0.17 -12.87 -7.87
N GLU A 39 0.45 -13.60 -8.79
CA GLU A 39 1.78 -13.22 -9.29
C GLU A 39 1.80 -11.90 -10.05
N LYS A 40 0.69 -11.51 -10.68
CA LYS A 40 0.62 -10.38 -11.61
C LYS A 40 -0.16 -9.19 -11.10
N GLN A 41 -1.08 -9.36 -10.17
CA GLN A 41 -2.00 -8.31 -9.76
C GLN A 41 -2.24 -8.28 -8.27
N PHE A 42 -2.56 -7.09 -7.77
CA PHE A 42 -3.20 -6.88 -6.49
C PHE A 42 -4.70 -6.65 -6.70
N TYR A 43 -5.49 -7.15 -5.77
CA TYR A 43 -6.93 -6.95 -5.72
C TYR A 43 -7.30 -6.37 -4.36
N VAL A 44 -8.06 -5.30 -4.38
CA VAL A 44 -8.56 -4.67 -3.16
C VAL A 44 -10.07 -4.69 -3.22
N GLY A 45 -10.70 -5.16 -2.15
CA GLY A 45 -12.13 -5.31 -2.13
C GLY A 45 -12.73 -5.16 -0.75
N SER A 46 -14.01 -5.40 -0.70
CA SER A 46 -14.78 -5.41 0.53
C SER A 46 -15.81 -6.54 0.47
N ALA A 47 -16.31 -6.91 1.63
CA ALA A 47 -17.41 -7.85 1.72
C ALA A 47 -18.42 -7.36 2.74
N VAL A 48 -19.70 -7.54 2.41
CA VAL A 48 -20.81 -7.40 3.35
C VAL A 48 -21.43 -8.79 3.47
N SER A 49 -21.39 -9.34 4.67
CA SER A 49 -21.68 -10.76 4.90
C SER A 49 -20.77 -11.62 4.01
N GLU A 50 -21.29 -12.36 3.06
CA GLU A 50 -20.50 -13.17 2.13
C GLU A 50 -20.45 -12.60 0.71
N HIS A 51 -20.99 -11.39 0.50
CA HIS A 51 -20.96 -10.70 -0.78
C HIS A 51 -19.67 -9.92 -0.94
N VAL A 52 -18.80 -10.45 -1.78
CA VAL A 52 -17.49 -9.86 -2.07
C VAL A 52 -17.58 -8.96 -3.31
N GLU A 53 -17.02 -7.77 -3.19
CA GLU A 53 -16.89 -6.82 -4.30
C GLU A 53 -15.43 -6.44 -4.47
N ILE A 54 -14.89 -6.62 -5.67
CA ILE A 54 -13.54 -6.14 -6.00
C ILE A 54 -13.67 -4.67 -6.42
N LEU A 55 -12.99 -3.81 -5.68
CA LEU A 55 -13.08 -2.36 -5.85
C LEU A 55 -11.94 -1.80 -6.69
N ASP A 56 -10.72 -2.29 -6.47
CA ASP A 56 -9.54 -1.84 -7.20
C ASP A 56 -8.68 -3.02 -7.61
N ARG A 57 -7.99 -2.86 -8.75
CA ARG A 57 -6.98 -3.79 -9.25
C ARG A 57 -5.74 -3.01 -9.64
N PHE A 58 -4.58 -3.53 -9.27
CA PHE A 58 -3.30 -2.92 -9.62
C PHE A 58 -2.37 -3.98 -10.18
N THR A 59 -1.60 -3.61 -11.18
CA THR A 59 -0.52 -4.47 -11.67
C THR A 59 0.60 -4.55 -10.62
N ARG A 60 1.04 -5.76 -10.29
CA ARG A 60 2.20 -5.96 -9.45
C ARG A 60 3.46 -5.69 -10.26
N ILE A 61 4.22 -4.70 -9.84
CA ILE A 61 5.50 -4.37 -10.43
C ILE A 61 6.53 -4.71 -9.36
N PRO A 62 7.49 -5.62 -9.63
CA PRO A 62 8.53 -5.93 -8.65
C PRO A 62 9.28 -4.68 -8.23
N VAL A 63 9.62 -4.59 -6.94
CA VAL A 63 10.43 -3.48 -6.45
C VAL A 63 11.78 -3.52 -7.14
N PRO A 64 12.18 -2.45 -7.85
CA PRO A 64 13.40 -2.48 -8.64
C PRO A 64 14.65 -2.40 -7.76
N ASP A 65 15.75 -2.88 -8.31
CA ASP A 65 17.07 -2.91 -7.64
C ASP A 65 17.91 -1.71 -8.10
N THR A 66 17.30 -0.53 -8.10
CA THR A 66 17.95 0.71 -8.52
C THR A 66 18.67 1.37 -7.36
N PRO A 67 19.68 2.23 -7.62
CA PRO A 67 20.35 3.00 -6.55
C PRO A 67 19.37 3.84 -5.72
N VAL A 68 18.37 4.46 -6.36
CA VAL A 68 17.34 5.25 -5.66
C VAL A 68 16.56 4.36 -4.69
N MET A 69 16.11 3.21 -5.14
CA MET A 69 15.32 2.31 -4.30
C MET A 69 16.16 1.72 -3.17
N GLU A 70 17.41 1.34 -3.45
CA GLU A 70 18.31 0.81 -2.41
C GLU A 70 18.60 1.88 -1.33
N ALA A 71 18.78 3.13 -1.74
CA ALA A 71 18.96 4.23 -0.79
C ALA A 71 17.69 4.46 0.05
N ALA A 72 16.52 4.42 -0.58
CA ALA A 72 15.24 4.58 0.12
C ALA A 72 15.01 3.48 1.15
N LYS A 73 15.34 2.24 0.84
CA LYS A 73 15.16 1.09 1.74
C LYS A 73 16.00 1.17 3.01
N LYS A 74 17.05 1.95 3.01
CA LYS A 74 17.89 2.17 4.21
C LYS A 74 17.20 3.08 5.22
N ASP A 75 16.17 3.81 4.81
CA ASP A 75 15.43 4.69 5.71
C ASP A 75 14.64 3.86 6.74
N LYS A 76 14.70 4.31 8.00
CA LYS A 76 14.05 3.60 9.11
C LYS A 76 12.53 3.55 8.97
N ASN A 77 11.91 4.63 8.49
CA ASN A 77 10.47 4.68 8.32
C ASN A 77 10.01 3.72 7.24
N LEU A 78 10.69 3.69 6.11
CA LEU A 78 10.37 2.75 5.05
C LEU A 78 10.66 1.31 5.46
N SER A 79 11.77 1.07 6.13
CA SER A 79 12.10 -0.26 6.63
C SER A 79 11.03 -0.79 7.59
N ALA A 80 10.54 0.05 8.51
CA ALA A 80 9.45 -0.30 9.41
C ALA A 80 8.16 -0.61 8.64
N PHE A 81 7.81 0.21 7.65
CA PHE A 81 6.65 -0.04 6.80
C PHE A 81 6.74 -1.41 6.12
N LEU A 82 7.87 -1.71 5.50
CA LEU A 82 8.05 -2.96 4.76
C LEU A 82 8.01 -4.20 5.67
N SER A 83 8.42 -4.07 6.92
CA SER A 83 8.32 -5.17 7.88
C SER A 83 6.88 -5.42 8.34
N PHE A 84 6.01 -4.43 8.22
CA PHE A 84 4.62 -4.47 8.69
C PHE A 84 3.62 -4.77 7.57
N SER A 85 3.87 -4.28 6.35
CA SER A 85 2.90 -4.29 5.24
C SER A 85 3.19 -5.43 4.26
N PRO A 86 2.33 -6.45 4.18
CA PRO A 86 2.55 -7.59 3.27
C PRO A 86 2.04 -7.33 1.84
N VAL A 87 1.17 -6.36 1.64
CA VAL A 87 0.58 -6.06 0.33
C VAL A 87 0.66 -4.57 0.08
N TYR A 88 1.48 -4.15 -0.88
CA TYR A 88 1.76 -2.74 -1.11
C TYR A 88 2.11 -2.46 -2.57
N ARG A 89 1.83 -1.22 -3.01
CA ARG A 89 2.33 -0.64 -4.24
C ARG A 89 3.50 0.27 -3.93
N TRP A 90 4.26 0.61 -4.95
CA TRP A 90 5.34 1.58 -4.83
C TRP A 90 5.32 2.55 -6.02
N GLU A 91 5.85 3.74 -5.79
CA GLU A 91 6.03 4.78 -6.80
C GLU A 91 7.36 5.47 -6.57
N VAL A 92 8.00 5.89 -7.66
CA VAL A 92 9.21 6.73 -7.60
C VAL A 92 8.98 7.92 -8.50
N ASP A 93 9.06 9.11 -7.92
CA ASP A 93 9.00 10.37 -8.66
C ASP A 93 10.38 11.03 -8.66
N GLU A 94 10.82 11.40 -9.85
CA GLU A 94 12.08 12.12 -10.03
C GLU A 94 11.77 13.60 -10.30
N TYR A 95 12.14 14.44 -9.35
CA TYR A 95 12.04 15.89 -9.47
C TYR A 95 13.40 16.49 -9.80
N THR A 96 13.43 17.79 -10.08
CA THR A 96 14.69 18.46 -10.46
C THR A 96 15.79 18.33 -9.40
N ASP A 97 15.41 18.48 -8.13
CA ASP A 97 16.38 18.55 -7.03
C ASP A 97 16.32 17.35 -6.07
N PHE A 98 15.37 16.43 -6.27
CA PHE A 98 15.22 15.30 -5.35
C PHE A 98 14.40 14.17 -5.97
N TYR A 99 14.48 13.00 -5.33
CA TYR A 99 13.63 11.83 -5.61
C TYR A 99 12.65 11.66 -4.48
N GLU A 100 11.45 11.19 -4.79
CA GLU A 100 10.47 10.82 -3.79
C GLU A 100 10.02 9.38 -4.04
N VAL A 101 10.27 8.52 -3.06
CA VAL A 101 9.87 7.10 -3.10
C VAL A 101 8.69 6.94 -2.17
N ARG A 102 7.61 6.36 -2.68
CA ARG A 102 6.39 6.15 -1.90
C ARG A 102 5.98 4.68 -1.94
N PHE A 103 5.65 4.14 -0.78
CA PHE A 103 5.02 2.83 -0.63
C PHE A 103 3.64 3.02 -0.03
N ILE A 104 2.68 2.25 -0.51
CA ILE A 104 1.25 2.42 -0.20
C ILE A 104 0.69 1.07 0.21
N ASP A 105 0.21 0.97 1.45
CA ASP A 105 -0.38 -0.27 1.96
C ASP A 105 -1.79 -0.43 1.40
N LEU A 106 -2.04 -1.52 0.71
CA LEU A 106 -3.32 -1.77 0.04
C LEU A 106 -4.40 -2.32 0.96
N ARG A 107 -4.06 -2.70 2.21
CA ARG A 107 -5.04 -3.23 3.17
C ARG A 107 -6.00 -2.17 3.70
N TYR A 108 -5.64 -0.91 3.64
CA TYR A 108 -6.35 0.17 4.35
C TYR A 108 -7.01 1.17 3.41
N ARG A 109 -7.73 0.65 2.42
CA ARG A 109 -8.52 1.50 1.53
C ARG A 109 -9.62 2.21 2.31
N SER A 110 -9.76 3.52 2.10
CA SER A 110 -10.80 4.35 2.72
C SER A 110 -11.31 5.37 1.70
N ASN A 111 -12.60 5.30 1.37
CA ASN A 111 -13.23 6.22 0.40
C ASN A 111 -12.44 6.36 -0.91
N GLY A 112 -11.95 5.24 -1.45
CA GLY A 112 -11.19 5.24 -2.70
C GLY A 112 -9.74 5.66 -2.57
N HIS A 113 -9.26 5.97 -1.36
CA HIS A 113 -7.89 6.37 -1.07
C HIS A 113 -7.18 5.31 -0.23
N TYR A 114 -5.86 5.39 -0.20
CA TYR A 114 -5.00 4.49 0.57
C TYR A 114 -4.14 5.32 1.52
N PRO A 115 -4.62 5.56 2.75
CA PRO A 115 -4.00 6.55 3.63
C PRO A 115 -2.76 6.08 4.37
N PHE A 116 -2.48 4.77 4.44
CA PHE A 116 -1.29 4.28 5.14
C PHE A 116 -0.12 4.15 4.18
N VAL A 117 0.86 5.03 4.35
CA VAL A 117 1.97 5.19 3.40
C VAL A 117 3.31 5.29 4.10
N ALA A 118 4.37 5.04 3.34
CA ALA A 118 5.73 5.41 3.69
C ALA A 118 6.30 6.23 2.53
N VAL A 119 6.89 7.38 2.84
CA VAL A 119 7.48 8.25 1.83
C VAL A 119 8.88 8.62 2.27
N VAL A 120 9.83 8.53 1.33
CA VAL A 120 11.23 8.91 1.54
C VAL A 120 11.63 9.91 0.48
N GLN A 121 12.18 11.03 0.91
CA GLN A 121 12.78 12.03 0.01
C GLN A 121 14.29 11.92 0.07
N LEU A 122 14.93 11.82 -1.09
CA LEU A 122 16.37 11.70 -1.27
C LEU A 122 16.86 12.87 -2.13
N ASP A 123 18.03 13.42 -1.81
CA ASP A 123 18.66 14.39 -2.68
C ASP A 123 19.27 13.74 -3.93
N CYS A 124 19.89 14.53 -4.80
CA CYS A 124 20.47 13.99 -6.04
C CYS A 124 21.66 13.06 -5.79
N ASP A 125 22.29 13.15 -4.63
CA ASP A 125 23.36 12.24 -4.20
C ASP A 125 22.84 11.04 -3.42
N LEU A 126 21.52 10.87 -3.38
CA LEU A 126 20.83 9.76 -2.72
C LEU A 126 20.95 9.78 -1.18
N ASN A 127 21.20 10.95 -0.62
CA ASN A 127 21.15 11.14 0.82
C ASN A 127 19.71 11.46 1.25
N ARG A 128 19.31 10.90 2.39
CA ARG A 128 17.96 11.14 2.92
C ARG A 128 17.78 12.62 3.28
N ILE A 129 16.70 13.21 2.78
CA ILE A 129 16.26 14.55 3.15
C ILE A 129 15.24 14.47 4.29
N SER A 130 14.18 13.69 4.07
CA SER A 130 13.13 13.46 5.05
C SER A 130 12.38 12.19 4.73
N SER A 131 11.63 11.69 5.70
CA SER A 131 10.73 10.56 5.48
C SER A 131 9.56 10.61 6.44
N TYR A 132 8.50 9.88 6.09
CA TYR A 132 7.33 9.75 6.93
C TYR A 132 6.69 8.38 6.72
N THR A 133 6.23 7.77 7.79
CA THR A 133 5.37 6.59 7.75
C THR A 133 4.19 6.82 8.66
N GLY A 134 3.00 6.58 8.13
CA GLY A 134 1.77 6.71 8.93
C GLY A 134 0.55 6.97 8.08
N TRP A 135 -0.50 7.39 8.75
CA TRP A 135 -1.81 7.64 8.17
C TRP A 135 -1.90 9.08 7.67
N VAL A 136 -2.14 9.23 6.37
CA VAL A 136 -2.28 10.56 5.75
C VAL A 136 -3.47 10.52 4.80
N PHE A 137 -4.49 11.31 5.10
CA PHE A 137 -5.76 11.27 4.38
C PHE A 137 -5.87 12.30 3.24
N SER A 138 -4.83 13.10 3.01
CA SER A 138 -4.77 14.00 1.87
C SER A 138 -3.32 14.27 1.48
N GLU A 139 -3.11 14.61 0.19
CA GLU A 139 -1.79 14.99 -0.31
C GLU A 139 -1.27 16.25 0.40
N LYS A 140 -2.15 17.21 0.67
CA LYS A 140 -1.80 18.42 1.40
C LYS A 140 -1.23 18.11 2.79
N LYS A 141 -1.85 17.17 3.51
CA LYS A 141 -1.37 16.77 4.84
C LYS A 141 -0.05 16.02 4.76
N LEU A 142 0.13 15.19 3.74
CA LEU A 142 1.41 14.52 3.50
C LEU A 142 2.53 15.52 3.29
N ARG A 143 2.30 16.55 2.49
CA ARG A 143 3.32 17.57 2.20
C ARG A 143 3.79 18.28 3.47
N LYS A 144 2.94 18.43 4.46
CA LYS A 144 3.32 18.99 5.76
C LYS A 144 4.23 18.08 6.59
N LYS A 145 4.27 16.80 6.28
CA LYS A 145 5.12 15.81 6.98
C LYS A 145 6.51 15.70 6.35
N LEU A 146 6.71 16.26 5.18
CA LEU A 146 7.94 16.15 4.39
C LEU A 146 8.63 17.52 4.27
N SER A 147 9.94 17.50 4.01
CA SER A 147 10.75 18.74 4.01
C SER A 147 10.73 19.48 2.69
N ILE A 148 10.58 18.80 1.55
CA ILE A 148 10.63 19.42 0.24
C ILE A 148 9.29 19.25 -0.48
N LEU A 149 8.81 20.38 -1.07
CA LEU A 149 7.61 20.37 -1.89
C LEU A 149 8.00 20.16 -3.35
N PRO A 150 7.25 19.34 -4.11
CA PRO A 150 7.40 19.28 -5.56
C PRO A 150 7.09 20.66 -6.15
N GLY A 151 8.04 21.23 -6.87
CA GLY A 151 7.91 22.55 -7.47
C GLY A 151 7.18 22.56 -8.77
#